data_8b7cbbf875ea3264658658cf441805e9
#
_entry.id   8b7cbbf875ea3264658658cf441805e9
#
_cell.length_a   1.000
_cell.length_b   1.000
_cell.length_c   1.000
_cell.angle_alpha   90.00
_cell.angle_beta   90.00
_cell.angle_gamma   90.00
#
_symmetry.space_group_name_H-M   'P 1'
#
loop_
_entity.id
_entity.type
_entity.pdbx_description
1 polymer ?
#
loop_
_entity_poly.entity_id
_entity_poly.type
_entity_poly.pdbx_seq_one_letter_code
_entity_poly.pdbx_strand_id
1 'polypeptide(L)'
;MSHPLGPLPKHFQKEEQVLQKHGINSWEELAALSDGQLRVLSSHGGALERQLRKLRGQAQLVVELQLQPHEAALLLYAGIASSRGLAQASPQQLLTQLGRLERSLTGMAPARIDASTVRLWIQRAQQASGRYGK
;
A
#
# COMPACT_ATOMS: atom_id res chain seq x y z
N MET A 1 -3.28 3.85 -17.02
CA MET A 1 -3.09 5.15 -16.36
C MET A 1 -2.23 4.99 -15.12
N SER A 2 -1.30 5.93 -14.92
CA SER A 2 -0.46 5.88 -13.74
C SER A 2 -1.08 6.68 -12.60
N HIS A 3 -0.71 6.30 -11.36
CA HIS A 3 -1.16 7.00 -10.16
C HIS A 3 0.01 7.81 -9.61
N PRO A 4 -0.13 9.15 -9.52
CA PRO A 4 0.94 9.99 -8.99
C PRO A 4 1.32 9.59 -7.57
N LEU A 5 2.59 9.64 -7.25
CA LEU A 5 3.11 9.17 -5.96
C LEU A 5 2.92 10.19 -4.86
N GLY A 6 2.59 11.29 -4.94
CA GLY A 6 2.48 12.22 -3.83
C GLY A 6 1.20 13.02 -3.83
N PRO A 7 0.99 13.78 -2.79
CA PRO A 7 1.81 13.92 -1.59
C PRO A 7 1.63 12.74 -0.63
N LEU A 8 2.73 12.36 0.04
CA LEU A 8 2.71 11.30 1.04
C LEU A 8 2.57 11.89 2.45
N PRO A 9 2.16 11.07 3.45
CA PRO A 9 2.13 11.52 4.84
C PRO A 9 3.49 12.01 5.32
N LYS A 10 3.48 12.88 6.33
CA LYS A 10 4.70 13.52 6.83
C LYS A 10 5.78 12.53 7.24
N HIS A 11 5.38 11.40 7.81
CA HIS A 11 6.37 10.41 8.26
C HIS A 11 7.08 9.71 7.11
N PHE A 12 6.63 9.89 5.87
CA PHE A 12 7.31 9.41 4.66
C PHE A 12 7.97 10.53 3.86
N GLN A 13 8.11 11.72 4.44
CA GLN A 13 8.61 12.88 3.69
C GLN A 13 10.01 12.66 3.13
N LYS A 14 10.91 12.07 3.91
CA LYS A 14 12.28 11.81 3.44
C LYS A 14 12.29 10.79 2.31
N GLU A 15 11.46 9.75 2.42
CA GLU A 15 11.33 8.75 1.38
C GLU A 15 10.77 9.36 0.11
N GLU A 16 9.76 10.21 0.25
CA GLU A 16 9.16 10.90 -0.91
C GLU A 16 10.21 11.72 -1.66
N GLN A 17 11.01 12.49 -0.93
CA GLN A 17 12.04 13.34 -1.55
C GLN A 17 13.07 12.50 -2.29
N VAL A 18 13.53 11.41 -1.69
CA VAL A 18 14.51 10.53 -2.32
C VAL A 18 13.94 9.88 -3.57
N LEU A 19 12.71 9.40 -3.51
CA LEU A 19 12.05 8.78 -4.66
C LEU A 19 11.93 9.79 -5.81
N GLN A 20 11.49 11.01 -5.53
CA GLN A 20 11.34 12.05 -6.54
C GLN A 20 12.68 12.40 -7.19
N LYS A 21 13.74 12.50 -6.39
CA LYS A 21 15.08 12.79 -6.91
C LYS A 21 15.57 11.71 -7.87
N HIS A 22 15.14 10.49 -7.68
CA HIS A 22 15.55 9.35 -8.51
C HIS A 22 14.54 9.03 -9.62
N GLY A 23 13.61 9.94 -9.89
CA GLY A 23 12.67 9.79 -10.98
C GLY A 23 11.51 8.87 -10.72
N ILE A 24 11.28 8.50 -9.47
CA ILE A 24 10.14 7.64 -9.10
C ILE A 24 8.98 8.55 -8.73
N ASN A 25 8.05 8.74 -9.67
CA ASN A 25 6.98 9.72 -9.54
C ASN A 25 5.58 9.09 -9.56
N SER A 26 5.50 7.77 -9.65
CA SER A 26 4.22 7.06 -9.66
C SER A 26 4.28 5.82 -8.79
N TRP A 27 3.10 5.37 -8.34
CA TRP A 27 2.98 4.13 -7.59
C TRP A 27 3.44 2.94 -8.43
N GLU A 28 3.16 2.97 -9.74
CA GLU A 28 3.58 1.92 -10.67
C GLU A 28 5.10 1.79 -10.71
N GLU A 29 5.80 2.92 -10.78
CA GLU A 29 7.25 2.91 -10.79
C GLU A 29 7.83 2.39 -9.48
N LEU A 30 7.22 2.78 -8.36
CA LEU A 30 7.66 2.31 -7.04
C LEU A 30 7.44 0.81 -6.89
N ALA A 31 6.31 0.29 -7.37
CA ALA A 31 5.99 -1.14 -7.30
C ALA A 31 7.01 -1.99 -8.04
N ALA A 32 7.64 -1.45 -9.06
CA ALA A 32 8.59 -2.17 -9.90
C ALA A 32 10.02 -2.21 -9.33
N LEU A 33 10.27 -1.51 -8.22
CA LEU A 33 11.62 -1.47 -7.65
C LEU A 33 11.98 -2.77 -6.96
N SER A 34 13.23 -3.20 -7.14
CA SER A 34 13.76 -4.38 -6.47
C SER A 34 14.22 -4.04 -5.05
N ASP A 35 14.46 -5.08 -4.24
CA ASP A 35 15.02 -4.91 -2.91
C ASP A 35 16.37 -4.20 -2.95
N GLY A 36 17.20 -4.55 -3.93
CA GLY A 36 18.50 -3.90 -4.10
C GLY A 36 18.38 -2.42 -4.40
N GLN A 37 17.41 -2.05 -5.25
CA GLN A 37 17.15 -0.66 -5.56
C GLN A 37 16.66 0.11 -4.34
N LEU A 38 15.81 -0.48 -3.51
CA LEU A 38 15.36 0.15 -2.26
C LEU A 38 16.54 0.36 -1.30
N ARG A 39 17.45 -0.61 -1.25
CA ARG A 39 18.63 -0.50 -0.39
C ARG A 39 19.52 0.66 -0.84
N VAL A 40 19.72 0.80 -2.14
CA VAL A 40 20.51 1.92 -2.68
C VAL A 40 19.83 3.25 -2.32
N LEU A 41 18.52 3.35 -2.51
CA LEU A 41 17.78 4.57 -2.19
C LEU A 41 17.88 4.92 -0.70
N SER A 42 17.91 3.91 0.17
CA SER A 42 17.97 4.14 1.62
C SER A 42 19.31 4.71 2.07
N SER A 43 20.33 4.68 1.21
CA SER A 43 21.63 5.30 1.52
C SER A 43 21.64 6.81 1.27
N HIS A 44 20.53 7.39 0.81
CA HIS A 44 20.44 8.80 0.47
C HIS A 44 19.38 9.51 1.33
N GLY A 45 19.63 10.77 1.65
CA GLY A 45 18.64 11.70 2.17
C GLY A 45 17.96 11.33 3.47
N GLY A 46 18.46 10.33 4.19
CA GLY A 46 17.85 9.89 5.42
C GLY A 46 16.64 8.98 5.24
N ALA A 47 16.37 8.54 4.01
CA ALA A 47 15.31 7.57 3.75
C ALA A 47 15.66 6.23 4.41
N LEU A 48 14.64 5.60 5.01
CA LEU A 48 14.82 4.32 5.70
C LEU A 48 14.35 3.17 4.81
N GLU A 49 15.13 2.12 4.71
CA GLU A 49 14.79 0.97 3.88
C GLU A 49 13.44 0.38 4.28
N ARG A 50 13.18 0.24 5.58
CA ARG A 50 11.91 -0.31 6.06
C ARG A 50 10.71 0.55 5.63
N GLN A 51 10.88 1.86 5.59
CA GLN A 51 9.84 2.78 5.14
C GLN A 51 9.61 2.65 3.63
N LEU A 52 10.71 2.57 2.87
CA LEU A 52 10.63 2.35 1.42
C LEU A 52 9.94 1.03 1.10
N ARG A 53 10.21 -0.03 1.88
CA ARG A 53 9.55 -1.31 1.69
C ARG A 53 8.06 -1.23 1.95
N LYS A 54 7.64 -0.48 2.98
CA LYS A 54 6.21 -0.25 3.25
C LYS A 54 5.54 0.45 2.08
N LEU A 55 6.18 1.49 1.56
CA LEU A 55 5.63 2.24 0.42
C LEU A 55 5.57 1.36 -0.83
N ARG A 56 6.60 0.54 -1.07
CA ARG A 56 6.56 -0.39 -2.19
C ARG A 56 5.46 -1.44 -2.01
N GLY A 57 5.23 -1.92 -0.80
CA GLY A 57 4.12 -2.81 -0.51
C GLY A 57 2.77 -2.18 -0.84
N GLN A 58 2.59 -0.92 -0.45
CA GLN A 58 1.40 -0.16 -0.81
C GLN A 58 1.27 -0.04 -2.33
N ALA A 59 2.38 0.26 -3.01
CA ALA A 59 2.41 0.38 -4.46
C ALA A 59 2.02 -0.93 -5.15
N GLN A 60 2.51 -2.04 -4.65
CA GLN A 60 2.16 -3.35 -5.19
C GLN A 60 0.67 -3.64 -5.02
N LEU A 61 0.08 -3.27 -3.89
CA LEU A 61 -1.38 -3.42 -3.69
C LEU A 61 -2.16 -2.57 -4.69
N VAL A 62 -1.71 -1.34 -4.94
CA VAL A 62 -2.35 -0.47 -5.94
C VAL A 62 -2.33 -1.13 -7.31
N VAL A 63 -1.19 -1.64 -7.73
CA VAL A 63 -1.00 -2.21 -9.07
C VAL A 63 -1.66 -3.58 -9.20
N GLU A 64 -1.40 -4.47 -8.25
CA GLU A 64 -1.87 -5.86 -8.36
C GLU A 64 -3.36 -6.00 -8.17
N LEU A 65 -3.94 -5.20 -7.29
CA LEU A 65 -5.35 -5.33 -6.92
C LEU A 65 -6.20 -4.19 -7.48
N GLN A 66 -5.59 -3.29 -8.23
CA GLN A 66 -6.27 -2.13 -8.83
C GLN A 66 -6.97 -1.28 -7.77
N LEU A 67 -6.28 -1.07 -6.66
CA LEU A 67 -6.79 -0.24 -5.57
C LEU A 67 -6.40 1.22 -5.80
N GLN A 68 -7.20 2.13 -5.23
CA GLN A 68 -6.78 3.51 -5.13
C GLN A 68 -5.67 3.62 -4.07
N PRO A 69 -4.75 4.60 -4.20
CA PRO A 69 -3.67 4.73 -3.22
C PRO A 69 -4.16 4.86 -1.77
N HIS A 70 -5.27 5.58 -1.53
CA HIS A 70 -5.79 5.73 -0.17
C HIS A 70 -6.35 4.42 0.39
N GLU A 71 -6.88 3.56 -0.47
CA GLU A 71 -7.36 2.24 -0.05
C GLU A 71 -6.20 1.35 0.36
N ALA A 72 -5.13 1.35 -0.45
CA ALA A 72 -3.92 0.61 -0.12
C ALA A 72 -3.26 1.15 1.15
N ALA A 73 -3.34 2.46 1.39
CA ALA A 73 -2.82 3.06 2.62
C ALA A 73 -3.55 2.54 3.85
N LEU A 74 -4.88 2.42 3.77
CA LEU A 74 -5.66 1.86 4.87
C LEU A 74 -5.24 0.43 5.19
N LEU A 75 -5.03 -0.38 4.15
CA LEU A 75 -4.56 -1.75 4.33
C LEU A 75 -3.18 -1.77 4.99
N LEU A 76 -2.31 -0.88 4.57
CA LEU A 76 -0.97 -0.76 5.14
C LEU A 76 -1.05 -0.44 6.65
N TYR A 77 -1.92 0.50 7.05
CA TYR A 77 -2.12 0.83 8.46
C TYR A 77 -2.72 -0.33 9.23
N ALA A 78 -3.46 -1.21 8.55
CA ALA A 78 -4.00 -2.42 9.16
C ALA A 78 -2.97 -3.56 9.25
N GLY A 79 -1.73 -3.30 8.82
CA GLY A 79 -0.67 -4.29 8.85
C GLY A 79 -0.58 -5.15 7.61
N ILE A 80 -1.32 -4.82 6.56
CA ILE A 80 -1.33 -5.60 5.33
C ILE A 80 -0.54 -4.86 4.25
N ALA A 81 0.64 -5.39 3.93
CA ALA A 81 1.56 -4.76 2.98
C ALA A 81 1.82 -5.65 1.77
N SER A 82 0.97 -6.65 1.50
CA SER A 82 1.16 -7.55 0.37
C SER A 82 -0.16 -8.20 -0.01
N SER A 83 -0.24 -8.66 -1.27
CA SER A 83 -1.39 -9.44 -1.73
C SER A 83 -1.53 -10.74 -0.94
N ARG A 84 -0.39 -11.38 -0.62
CA ARG A 84 -0.42 -12.62 0.16
C ARG A 84 -1.02 -12.39 1.55
N GLY A 85 -0.64 -11.32 2.22
CA GLY A 85 -1.20 -10.98 3.53
C GLY A 85 -2.69 -10.72 3.46
N LEU A 86 -3.13 -10.02 2.44
CA LEU A 86 -4.56 -9.75 2.23
C LEU A 86 -5.33 -11.03 1.92
N ALA A 87 -4.73 -11.92 1.11
CA ALA A 87 -5.37 -13.18 0.73
C ALA A 87 -5.69 -14.05 1.95
N GLN A 88 -4.92 -13.92 3.02
CA GLN A 88 -5.08 -14.70 4.25
C GLN A 88 -5.91 -13.98 5.31
N ALA A 89 -6.34 -12.76 5.05
CA ALA A 89 -7.07 -11.96 6.04
C ALA A 89 -8.48 -12.48 6.26
N SER A 90 -8.96 -12.33 7.50
CA SER A 90 -10.37 -12.59 7.82
C SER A 90 -11.21 -11.41 7.34
N PRO A 91 -12.21 -11.63 6.45
CA PRO A 91 -13.01 -10.52 5.93
C PRO A 91 -13.68 -9.71 7.04
N GLN A 92 -14.21 -10.38 8.06
CA GLN A 92 -14.95 -9.73 9.12
C GLN A 92 -14.04 -8.89 10.01
N GLN A 93 -12.90 -9.45 10.40
CA GLN A 93 -11.92 -8.73 11.22
C GLN A 93 -11.34 -7.54 10.45
N LEU A 94 -11.04 -7.74 9.18
CA LEU A 94 -10.49 -6.68 8.35
C LEU A 94 -11.50 -5.56 8.16
N LEU A 95 -12.76 -5.89 7.90
CA LEU A 95 -13.80 -4.88 7.76
C LEU A 95 -13.92 -4.02 9.01
N THR A 96 -13.91 -4.66 10.19
CA THR A 96 -13.99 -3.95 11.47
C THR A 96 -12.79 -3.03 11.65
N GLN A 97 -11.60 -3.54 11.37
CA GLN A 97 -10.35 -2.79 11.53
C GLN A 97 -10.29 -1.59 10.57
N LEU A 98 -10.64 -1.81 9.31
CA LEU A 98 -10.64 -0.74 8.31
C LEU A 98 -11.67 0.33 8.64
N GLY A 99 -12.83 -0.06 9.15
CA GLY A 99 -13.85 0.88 9.59
C GLY A 99 -13.35 1.81 10.70
N ARG A 100 -12.64 1.24 11.67
CA ARG A 100 -12.03 2.03 12.75
C ARG A 100 -10.98 2.99 12.21
N LEU A 101 -10.16 2.53 11.29
CA LEU A 101 -9.11 3.37 10.68
C LEU A 101 -9.72 4.50 9.87
N GLU A 102 -10.74 4.22 9.08
CA GLU A 102 -11.42 5.25 8.31
C GLU A 102 -12.00 6.33 9.21
N ARG A 103 -12.68 5.92 10.27
CA ARG A 103 -13.26 6.89 11.21
C ARG A 103 -12.18 7.71 11.93
N SER A 104 -11.05 7.06 12.25
CA SER A 104 -9.93 7.74 12.88
C SER A 104 -9.30 8.79 11.97
N LEU A 105 -9.20 8.49 10.67
CA LEU A 105 -8.56 9.38 9.70
C LEU A 105 -9.49 10.46 9.18
N THR A 106 -10.79 10.17 9.09
CA THR A 106 -11.77 11.10 8.52
C THR A 106 -12.66 11.77 9.56
N GLY A 107 -12.43 11.49 10.84
CA GLY A 107 -13.25 12.02 11.92
C GLY A 107 -14.56 11.28 12.01
N MET A 108 -15.67 12.01 11.90
CA MET A 108 -17.01 11.47 12.09
C MET A 108 -17.64 10.94 10.80
N ALA A 109 -16.91 10.97 9.69
CA ALA A 109 -17.46 10.50 8.42
C ALA A 109 -17.79 9.01 8.49
N PRO A 110 -18.92 8.57 7.85
CA PRO A 110 -19.24 7.14 7.78
C PRO A 110 -18.17 6.36 7.03
N ALA A 111 -17.98 5.10 7.41
CA ALA A 111 -17.05 4.23 6.71
C ALA A 111 -17.56 3.98 5.28
N ARG A 112 -16.69 4.14 4.30
CA ARG A 112 -17.01 3.92 2.89
C ARG A 112 -16.78 2.49 2.45
N ILE A 113 -15.92 1.78 3.18
CA ILE A 113 -15.54 0.41 2.85
C ILE A 113 -16.56 -0.53 3.46
N ASP A 114 -17.24 -1.30 2.62
CA ASP A 114 -18.24 -2.26 3.08
C ASP A 114 -17.75 -3.70 2.93
N ALA A 115 -18.57 -4.65 3.40
CA ALA A 115 -18.20 -6.06 3.39
C ALA A 115 -17.98 -6.59 1.97
N SER A 116 -18.77 -6.13 1.01
CA SER A 116 -18.61 -6.54 -0.40
C SER A 116 -17.27 -6.14 -0.96
N THR A 117 -16.84 -4.91 -0.66
CA THR A 117 -15.57 -4.38 -1.11
C THR A 117 -14.41 -5.17 -0.51
N VAL A 118 -14.46 -5.44 0.79
CA VAL A 118 -13.41 -6.21 1.47
C VAL A 118 -13.30 -7.62 0.89
N ARG A 119 -14.43 -8.28 0.67
CA ARG A 119 -14.44 -9.61 0.06
C ARG A 119 -13.86 -9.60 -1.34
N LEU A 120 -14.17 -8.58 -2.13
CA LEU A 120 -13.64 -8.43 -3.47
C LEU A 120 -12.12 -8.27 -3.44
N TRP A 121 -11.61 -7.44 -2.54
CA TRP A 121 -10.17 -7.25 -2.39
C TRP A 121 -9.47 -8.55 -2.01
N ILE A 122 -10.03 -9.29 -1.05
CA ILE A 122 -9.45 -10.57 -0.61
C ILE A 122 -9.48 -11.57 -1.76
N GLN A 123 -10.56 -11.62 -2.52
CA GLN A 123 -10.66 -12.50 -3.68
C GLN A 123 -9.61 -12.17 -4.73
N ARG A 124 -9.43 -10.90 -5.03
CA ARG A 124 -8.40 -10.45 -5.97
C ARG A 124 -7.00 -10.82 -5.47
N ALA A 125 -6.79 -10.66 -4.17
CA ALA A 125 -5.51 -11.00 -3.55
C ALA A 125 -5.23 -12.50 -3.64
N GLN A 126 -6.25 -13.33 -3.44
CA GLN A 126 -6.13 -14.78 -3.57
C GLN A 126 -5.76 -15.17 -4.99
N GLN A 127 -6.37 -14.54 -5.98
CA GLN A 127 -6.06 -14.78 -7.39
C GLN A 127 -4.63 -14.34 -7.74
N ALA A 128 -4.22 -13.17 -7.26
CA ALA A 128 -2.87 -12.65 -7.50
C ALA A 128 -1.82 -13.53 -6.82
N SER A 129 -2.08 -13.92 -5.58
CA SER A 129 -1.21 -14.79 -4.80
C SER A 129 -1.04 -16.16 -5.46
N GLY A 130 -2.14 -16.71 -6.01
CA GLY A 130 -2.13 -17.98 -6.70
C GLY A 130 -1.25 -17.98 -7.94
N ARG A 131 -1.09 -16.84 -8.59
CA ARG A 131 -0.22 -16.72 -9.77
C ARG A 131 1.25 -16.87 -9.44
N TYR A 132 1.65 -16.44 -8.24
CA TYR A 132 3.05 -16.40 -7.83
C TYR A 132 3.39 -17.43 -6.76
N GLY A 133 2.39 -18.04 -6.17
CA GLY A 133 2.57 -18.91 -5.01
C GLY A 133 2.82 -20.38 -5.33
N LYS A 134 2.98 -20.71 -6.58
CA LYS A 134 3.23 -22.10 -6.98
C LYS A 134 4.55 -22.24 -7.67
#